data_764a046a72db74a3dd75962f31100314
#
_entry.id   764a046a72db74a3dd75962f31100314
#
_cell.length_a   1.000
_cell.length_b   1.000
_cell.length_c   1.000
_cell.angle_alpha   90.00
_cell.angle_beta   90.00
_cell.angle_gamma   90.00
#
_symmetry.space_group_name_H-M   'P 1'
#
loop_
_entity.id
_entity.type
_entity.pdbx_description
1 polymer ?
#
loop_
_entity_poly.entity_id
_entity_poly.type
_entity_poly.pdbx_seq_one_letter_code
_entity_poly.pdbx_strand_id
1 'polypeptide(L)'
;TLNTQHSTLNTQHSTLNTQHSTLNTPNGIVRMLNAHRIAFIASPRVGNTTAMKTNQVEAEIIAATVMQIFSSTADSFDEAQTIGIIVPYRNQIATIRNAIDAAYRTMFGNADSKQNEAQRNKLHNITIDTVERYQGSQRDYIIYGFTVRHPYQLRFLTNNTFEEDGMRIDRKLNVAMTRARLHLIMVGNPEVLQQDETFSRLINFAKQRDRKSVV
;
A
#
# COMPACT_ATOMS: atom_id res chain seq x y z
N THR A 1 4.60 32.15 14.61
CA THR A 1 5.22 30.83 14.30
C THR A 1 4.39 29.65 14.82
N LEU A 2 3.73 29.73 15.99
CA LEU A 2 2.87 28.68 16.54
C LEU A 2 1.57 28.49 15.74
N ASN A 3 0.97 29.54 15.21
CA ASN A 3 -0.25 29.46 14.40
C ASN A 3 -0.05 28.77 13.05
N THR A 4 1.16 28.86 12.48
CA THR A 4 1.46 28.21 11.19
C THR A 4 1.62 26.69 11.36
N GLN A 5 2.17 26.24 12.48
CA GLN A 5 2.31 24.81 12.80
C GLN A 5 0.95 24.15 13.09
N HIS A 6 0.04 24.84 13.80
CA HIS A 6 -1.31 24.34 14.05
C HIS A 6 -2.16 24.22 12.77
N SER A 7 -2.02 25.15 11.84
CA SER A 7 -2.74 25.08 10.56
C SER A 7 -2.22 23.95 9.67
N THR A 8 -0.92 23.67 9.70
CA THR A 8 -0.30 22.57 8.95
C THR A 8 -0.69 21.21 9.53
N LEU A 9 -0.77 21.08 10.85
CA LEU A 9 -1.25 19.87 11.53
C LEU A 9 -2.73 19.59 11.22
N ASN A 10 -3.59 20.60 11.24
CA ASN A 10 -5.01 20.45 10.92
C ASN A 10 -5.23 20.07 9.43
N THR A 11 -4.41 20.60 8.52
CA THR A 11 -4.49 20.24 7.09
C THR A 11 -4.01 18.81 6.88
N GLN A 12 -3.01 18.34 7.61
CA GLN A 12 -2.55 16.94 7.55
C GLN A 12 -3.59 15.97 8.12
N HIS A 13 -4.26 16.30 9.22
CA HIS A 13 -5.35 15.49 9.79
C HIS A 13 -6.57 15.43 8.85
N SER A 14 -6.92 16.52 8.18
CA SER A 14 -8.03 16.53 7.23
C SER A 14 -7.74 15.69 5.98
N THR A 15 -6.48 15.69 5.50
CA THR A 15 -6.06 14.86 4.36
C THR A 15 -6.02 13.38 4.72
N LEU A 16 -5.59 13.02 5.94
CA LEU A 16 -5.65 11.66 6.47
C LEU A 16 -7.10 11.15 6.58
N ASN A 17 -8.01 11.98 7.09
CA ASN A 17 -9.44 11.64 7.15
C ASN A 17 -10.08 11.47 5.77
N THR A 18 -9.68 12.24 4.78
CA THR A 18 -10.20 12.13 3.40
C THR A 18 -9.74 10.81 2.76
N GLN A 19 -8.49 10.40 2.97
CA GLN A 19 -7.99 9.11 2.46
C GLN A 19 -8.63 7.91 3.16
N HIS A 20 -8.88 7.98 4.47
CA HIS A 20 -9.64 6.96 5.18
C HIS A 20 -11.10 6.88 4.69
N SER A 21 -11.72 8.00 4.37
CA SER A 21 -13.07 8.02 3.81
C SER A 21 -13.13 7.41 2.40
N THR A 22 -12.06 7.57 1.60
CA THR A 22 -11.94 6.98 0.26
C THR A 22 -11.85 5.45 0.31
N LEU A 23 -11.16 4.89 1.31
CA LEU A 23 -11.10 3.43 1.53
C LEU A 23 -12.46 2.84 1.93
N ASN A 24 -13.28 3.62 2.63
CA ASN A 24 -14.59 3.19 3.13
C ASN A 24 -15.72 3.41 2.11
N THR A 25 -15.47 4.08 0.97
CA THR A 25 -16.46 4.20 -0.09
C THR A 25 -16.37 3.05 -1.08
N PRO A 26 -17.50 2.48 -1.54
CA PRO A 26 -17.48 1.49 -2.61
C PRO A 26 -16.71 2.02 -3.83
N ASN A 27 -15.72 1.24 -4.29
CA ASN A 27 -14.86 1.59 -5.43
C ASN A 27 -13.99 2.86 -5.26
N GLY A 28 -13.77 3.34 -4.04
CA GLY A 28 -12.98 4.56 -3.80
C GLY A 28 -11.54 4.43 -4.31
N ILE A 29 -10.90 3.28 -4.08
CA ILE A 29 -9.55 2.99 -4.60
C ILE A 29 -9.55 2.93 -6.12
N VAL A 30 -10.53 2.28 -6.73
CA VAL A 30 -10.63 2.17 -8.19
C VAL A 30 -10.78 3.53 -8.83
N ARG A 31 -11.59 4.43 -8.26
CA ARG A 31 -11.72 5.82 -8.74
C ARG A 31 -10.40 6.58 -8.65
N MET A 32 -9.67 6.42 -7.54
CA MET A 32 -8.35 7.03 -7.38
C MET A 32 -7.35 6.49 -8.42
N LEU A 33 -7.36 5.19 -8.69
CA LEU A 33 -6.48 4.56 -9.67
C LEU A 33 -6.82 4.95 -11.10
N ASN A 34 -8.10 5.17 -11.44
CA ASN A 34 -8.50 5.68 -12.76
C ASN A 34 -7.93 7.08 -13.04
N ALA A 35 -7.67 7.87 -12.00
CA ALA A 35 -7.08 9.19 -12.12
C ALA A 35 -5.54 9.19 -12.05
N HIS A 36 -4.94 8.19 -11.34
CA HIS A 36 -3.52 8.20 -10.99
C HIS A 36 -2.87 6.84 -11.15
N ARG A 37 -1.70 6.83 -11.79
CA ARG A 37 -0.86 5.63 -11.90
C ARG A 37 -0.13 5.27 -10.60
N ILE A 38 0.15 6.25 -9.77
CA ILE A 38 0.83 6.12 -8.47
C ILE A 38 -0.06 6.70 -7.39
N ALA A 39 -0.36 5.91 -6.37
CA ALA A 39 -1.18 6.30 -5.25
C ALA A 39 -0.45 6.04 -3.92
N PHE A 40 -0.69 6.89 -2.92
CA PHE A 40 -0.23 6.68 -1.56
C PHE A 40 -1.42 6.68 -0.61
N ILE A 41 -1.60 5.57 0.10
CA ILE A 41 -2.62 5.40 1.13
C ILE A 41 -1.95 5.50 2.50
N ALA A 42 -2.35 6.51 3.26
CA ALA A 42 -1.79 6.74 4.57
C ALA A 42 -2.34 5.73 5.59
N SER A 43 -1.46 5.04 6.32
CA SER A 43 -1.84 4.30 7.51
C SER A 43 -1.70 5.18 8.76
N PRO A 44 -2.64 5.11 9.70
CA PRO A 44 -2.54 5.86 10.95
C PRO A 44 -1.38 5.36 11.80
N ARG A 45 -0.93 6.24 12.72
CA ARG A 45 0.02 5.84 13.75
C ARG A 45 -0.65 4.88 14.72
N VAL A 46 -0.08 3.69 14.85
CA VAL A 46 -0.52 2.71 15.87
C VAL A 46 0.31 2.93 17.12
N GLY A 47 -0.35 2.91 18.29
CA GLY A 47 0.32 3.03 19.57
C GLY A 47 1.42 1.98 19.81
N ASN A 48 2.11 2.06 20.93
CA ASN A 48 3.23 1.19 21.29
C ASN A 48 2.84 -0.29 21.27
N THR A 49 3.23 -0.98 20.21
CA THR A 49 3.17 -2.44 20.12
C THR A 49 4.58 -2.99 20.02
N THR A 50 4.82 -4.13 20.64
CA THR A 50 6.12 -4.83 20.59
C THR A 50 6.43 -5.47 19.24
N ALA A 51 5.45 -5.55 18.34
CA ALA A 51 5.60 -6.16 17.03
C ALA A 51 6.40 -5.25 16.07
N MET A 52 7.68 -5.54 15.90
CA MET A 52 8.59 -4.72 15.09
C MET A 52 8.54 -5.01 13.59
N LYS A 53 8.09 -6.21 13.18
CA LYS A 53 8.16 -6.69 11.78
C LYS A 53 6.79 -6.95 11.17
N THR A 54 5.73 -6.56 11.87
CA THR A 54 4.35 -6.67 11.40
C THR A 54 3.58 -5.40 11.71
N ASN A 55 2.61 -5.05 10.86
CA ASN A 55 1.69 -3.93 11.05
C ASN A 55 0.29 -4.37 10.64
N GLN A 56 -0.55 -4.69 11.63
CA GLN A 56 -1.90 -5.18 11.41
C GLN A 56 -2.79 -4.16 10.69
N VAL A 57 -2.73 -2.89 11.09
CA VAL A 57 -3.54 -1.82 10.48
C VAL A 57 -3.17 -1.63 9.00
N GLU A 58 -1.88 -1.67 8.68
CA GLU A 58 -1.42 -1.59 7.29
C GLU A 58 -1.88 -2.82 6.49
N ALA A 59 -1.86 -4.02 7.09
CA ALA A 59 -2.35 -5.24 6.46
C ALA A 59 -3.86 -5.17 6.16
N GLU A 60 -4.65 -4.59 7.04
CA GLU A 60 -6.09 -4.37 6.84
C GLU A 60 -6.37 -3.38 5.71
N ILE A 61 -5.60 -2.29 5.62
CA ILE A 61 -5.67 -1.34 4.51
C ILE A 61 -5.31 -2.02 3.18
N ILE A 62 -4.24 -2.82 3.17
CA ILE A 62 -3.84 -3.61 2.00
C ILE A 62 -4.95 -4.58 1.61
N ALA A 63 -5.53 -5.30 2.58
CA ALA A 63 -6.62 -6.23 2.33
C ALA A 63 -7.86 -5.54 1.73
N ALA A 64 -8.28 -4.39 2.27
CA ALA A 64 -9.37 -3.60 1.73
C ALA A 64 -9.07 -3.14 0.28
N THR A 65 -7.83 -2.74 0.00
CA THR A 65 -7.37 -2.39 -1.35
C THR A 65 -7.47 -3.57 -2.31
N VAL A 66 -6.98 -4.74 -1.89
CA VAL A 66 -7.08 -6.00 -2.66
C VAL A 66 -8.53 -6.33 -2.98
N MET A 67 -9.43 -6.24 -1.99
CA MET A 67 -10.86 -6.55 -2.20
C MET A 67 -11.54 -5.60 -3.18
N GLN A 68 -11.22 -4.30 -3.15
CA GLN A 68 -11.77 -3.36 -4.13
C GLN A 68 -11.26 -3.63 -5.55
N ILE A 69 -9.96 -3.92 -5.72
CA ILE A 69 -9.40 -4.30 -7.02
C ILE A 69 -10.03 -5.61 -7.50
N PHE A 70 -10.09 -6.62 -6.65
CA PHE A 70 -10.70 -7.91 -6.96
C PHE A 70 -12.14 -7.77 -7.43
N SER A 71 -12.95 -6.99 -6.72
CA SER A 71 -14.35 -6.74 -7.11
C SER A 71 -14.48 -6.00 -8.44
N SER A 72 -13.57 -5.07 -8.72
CA SER A 72 -13.60 -4.29 -9.97
C SER A 72 -13.08 -5.05 -11.19
N THR A 73 -12.28 -6.10 -10.98
CA THR A 73 -11.67 -6.93 -12.03
C THR A 73 -12.19 -8.36 -12.02
N ALA A 74 -13.33 -8.64 -11.37
CA ALA A 74 -13.82 -9.98 -11.10
C ALA A 74 -13.85 -10.90 -12.35
N ASP A 75 -14.28 -10.36 -13.49
CA ASP A 75 -14.39 -11.10 -14.75
C ASP A 75 -13.03 -11.38 -15.43
N SER A 76 -12.02 -10.53 -15.16
CA SER A 76 -10.68 -10.60 -15.75
C SER A 76 -9.58 -10.90 -14.75
N PHE A 77 -9.93 -11.19 -13.49
CA PHE A 77 -8.95 -11.40 -12.44
C PHE A 77 -8.12 -12.66 -12.67
N ASP A 78 -6.82 -12.44 -12.77
CA ASP A 78 -5.80 -13.49 -12.87
C ASP A 78 -4.85 -13.35 -11.67
N GLU A 79 -4.74 -14.41 -10.84
CA GLU A 79 -3.91 -14.41 -9.63
C GLU A 79 -2.43 -14.23 -9.91
N ALA A 80 -1.97 -14.58 -11.13
CA ALA A 80 -0.59 -14.47 -11.56
C ALA A 80 -0.27 -13.12 -12.25
N GLN A 81 -1.29 -12.34 -12.64
CA GLN A 81 -1.09 -11.14 -13.45
C GLN A 81 -1.66 -9.87 -12.79
N THR A 82 -2.78 -9.98 -12.06
CA THR A 82 -3.52 -8.78 -11.64
C THR A 82 -2.88 -8.11 -10.45
N ILE A 83 -2.70 -8.78 -9.32
CA ILE A 83 -2.21 -8.17 -8.06
C ILE A 83 -0.91 -8.81 -7.61
N GLY A 84 0.03 -7.96 -7.18
CA GLY A 84 1.20 -8.37 -6.42
C GLY A 84 1.42 -7.46 -5.22
N ILE A 85 1.85 -8.06 -4.11
CA ILE A 85 2.10 -7.33 -2.87
C ILE A 85 3.57 -7.48 -2.49
N ILE A 86 4.23 -6.36 -2.24
CA ILE A 86 5.63 -6.31 -1.87
C ILE A 86 5.76 -5.69 -0.48
N VAL A 87 6.51 -6.36 0.40
CA VAL A 87 6.74 -5.92 1.78
C VAL A 87 8.21 -6.06 2.17
N PRO A 88 8.72 -5.27 3.14
CA PRO A 88 10.11 -5.36 3.57
C PRO A 88 10.38 -6.55 4.51
N TYR A 89 9.35 -7.08 5.18
CA TYR A 89 9.51 -8.10 6.21
C TYR A 89 8.67 -9.34 5.92
N ARG A 90 9.26 -10.52 5.96
CA ARG A 90 8.57 -11.80 5.76
C ARG A 90 7.39 -12.03 6.72
N ASN A 91 7.52 -11.57 7.97
CA ASN A 91 6.47 -11.74 8.96
C ASN A 91 5.17 -11.01 8.56
N GLN A 92 5.28 -9.92 7.80
CA GLN A 92 4.12 -9.17 7.31
C GLN A 92 3.31 -9.95 6.28
N ILE A 93 3.90 -10.89 5.56
CA ILE A 93 3.22 -11.71 4.55
C ILE A 93 2.05 -12.49 5.18
N ALA A 94 2.30 -13.18 6.29
CA ALA A 94 1.26 -13.92 6.99
C ALA A 94 0.15 -13.01 7.53
N THR A 95 0.52 -11.82 8.07
CA THR A 95 -0.42 -10.83 8.56
C THR A 95 -1.35 -10.33 7.45
N ILE A 96 -0.80 -10.05 6.26
CA ILE A 96 -1.59 -9.62 5.09
C ILE A 96 -2.49 -10.75 4.59
N ARG A 97 -2.01 -11.98 4.52
CA ARG A 97 -2.85 -13.12 4.10
C ARG A 97 -4.04 -13.31 5.01
N ASN A 98 -3.82 -13.26 6.32
CA ASN A 98 -4.90 -13.36 7.30
C ASN A 98 -5.90 -12.19 7.16
N ALA A 99 -5.41 -10.98 6.91
CA ALA A 99 -6.27 -9.81 6.71
C ALA A 99 -7.11 -9.93 5.42
N ILE A 100 -6.53 -10.41 4.31
CA ILE A 100 -7.26 -10.66 3.05
C ILE A 100 -8.34 -11.72 3.27
N ASP A 101 -8.02 -12.81 3.95
CA ASP A 101 -8.97 -13.89 4.24
C ASP A 101 -10.13 -13.39 5.12
N ALA A 102 -9.84 -12.57 6.13
CA ALA A 102 -10.86 -11.94 6.97
C ALA A 102 -11.75 -10.97 6.17
N ALA A 103 -11.15 -10.13 5.33
CA ALA A 103 -11.88 -9.18 4.47
C ALA A 103 -12.77 -9.91 3.45
N TYR A 104 -12.30 -11.02 2.88
CA TYR A 104 -13.09 -11.86 1.98
C TYR A 104 -14.32 -12.42 2.69
N ARG A 105 -14.16 -13.01 3.88
CA ARG A 105 -15.27 -13.53 4.67
C ARG A 105 -16.27 -12.45 5.05
N THR A 106 -15.81 -11.27 5.36
CA THR A 106 -16.68 -10.13 5.68
C THR A 106 -17.52 -9.69 4.48
N MET A 107 -16.95 -9.72 3.28
CA MET A 107 -17.60 -9.24 2.05
C MET A 107 -18.54 -10.28 1.45
N PHE A 108 -18.15 -11.56 1.43
CA PHE A 108 -18.87 -12.63 0.74
C PHE A 108 -19.50 -13.68 1.66
N GLY A 109 -19.28 -13.56 2.99
CA GLY A 109 -19.75 -14.52 3.98
C GLY A 109 -18.97 -15.83 3.98
N ASN A 110 -19.41 -16.76 4.83
CA ASN A 110 -18.87 -18.13 4.89
C ASN A 110 -19.63 -19.10 3.97
N ALA A 111 -20.25 -18.59 2.90
CA ALA A 111 -21.05 -19.46 2.05
C ALA A 111 -20.15 -20.51 1.35
N ASP A 112 -20.42 -21.77 1.66
CA ASP A 112 -19.72 -22.97 1.14
C ASP A 112 -20.09 -23.27 -0.34
N SER A 113 -20.24 -22.24 -1.16
CA SER A 113 -20.44 -22.48 -2.59
C SER A 113 -19.09 -22.77 -3.25
N LYS A 114 -19.06 -23.73 -4.19
CA LYS A 114 -17.85 -24.01 -4.99
C LYS A 114 -17.29 -22.78 -5.68
N GLN A 115 -18.15 -21.83 -6.02
CA GLN A 115 -17.75 -20.57 -6.66
C GLN A 115 -17.01 -19.66 -5.67
N ASN A 116 -17.47 -19.54 -4.43
CA ASN A 116 -16.81 -18.77 -3.39
C ASN A 116 -15.45 -19.37 -3.02
N GLU A 117 -15.35 -20.67 -2.96
CA GLU A 117 -14.08 -21.37 -2.73
C GLU A 117 -13.08 -21.13 -3.87
N ALA A 118 -13.52 -21.20 -5.13
CA ALA A 118 -12.66 -20.90 -6.28
C ALA A 118 -12.15 -19.43 -6.26
N GLN A 119 -13.01 -18.48 -5.95
CA GLN A 119 -12.62 -17.06 -5.84
C GLN A 119 -11.66 -16.82 -4.68
N ARG A 120 -11.89 -17.43 -3.52
CA ARG A 120 -11.01 -17.38 -2.36
C ARG A 120 -9.63 -17.95 -2.68
N ASN A 121 -9.59 -19.08 -3.41
CA ASN A 121 -8.33 -19.71 -3.85
C ASN A 121 -7.54 -18.80 -4.79
N LYS A 122 -8.18 -18.09 -5.72
CA LYS A 122 -7.51 -17.08 -6.55
C LYS A 122 -6.83 -15.99 -5.69
N LEU A 123 -7.54 -15.45 -4.69
CA LEU A 123 -6.95 -14.46 -3.76
C LEU A 123 -5.84 -15.04 -2.91
N HIS A 124 -5.94 -16.32 -2.52
CA HIS A 124 -4.87 -16.98 -1.77
C HIS A 124 -3.61 -17.18 -2.61
N ASN A 125 -3.75 -17.32 -3.92
CA ASN A 125 -2.64 -17.55 -4.86
C ASN A 125 -1.95 -16.27 -5.34
N ILE A 126 -2.46 -15.07 -5.04
CA ILE A 126 -1.74 -13.83 -5.38
C ILE A 126 -0.34 -13.84 -4.76
N THR A 127 0.62 -13.26 -5.47
CA THR A 127 2.00 -13.19 -4.99
C THR A 127 2.13 -12.13 -3.90
N ILE A 128 2.55 -12.55 -2.70
CA ILE A 128 2.95 -11.66 -1.60
C ILE A 128 4.36 -12.08 -1.20
N ASP A 129 5.36 -11.20 -1.40
CA ASP A 129 6.74 -11.54 -1.04
C ASP A 129 7.56 -10.28 -0.70
N THR A 130 8.81 -10.52 -0.27
CA THR A 130 9.76 -9.43 -0.05
C THR A 130 10.34 -8.93 -1.36
N VAL A 131 10.86 -7.69 -1.34
CA VAL A 131 11.47 -7.05 -2.52
C VAL A 131 12.53 -7.95 -3.16
N GLU A 132 13.37 -8.58 -2.34
CA GLU A 132 14.49 -9.40 -2.80
C GLU A 132 14.01 -10.67 -3.53
N ARG A 133 12.84 -11.18 -3.17
CA ARG A 133 12.26 -12.38 -3.78
C ARG A 133 11.28 -12.07 -4.90
N TYR A 134 10.78 -10.84 -4.94
CA TYR A 134 9.84 -10.37 -5.97
C TYR A 134 10.56 -10.01 -7.28
N GLN A 135 11.45 -10.91 -7.76
CA GLN A 135 12.25 -10.65 -8.96
C GLN A 135 11.56 -11.23 -10.22
N GLY A 136 11.68 -10.49 -11.32
CA GLY A 136 11.32 -10.98 -12.67
C GLY A 136 9.84 -10.92 -13.04
N SER A 137 8.90 -10.74 -12.11
CA SER A 137 7.47 -10.75 -12.43
C SER A 137 6.83 -9.36 -12.30
N GLN A 138 6.07 -8.97 -13.33
CA GLN A 138 5.26 -7.75 -13.32
C GLN A 138 3.79 -8.07 -13.02
N ARG A 139 3.05 -7.11 -12.45
CA ARG A 139 1.60 -7.18 -12.20
C ARG A 139 0.95 -5.89 -12.65
N ASP A 140 -0.34 -5.96 -12.91
CA ASP A 140 -1.11 -4.76 -13.24
C ASP A 140 -1.13 -3.79 -12.05
N TYR A 141 -1.38 -4.32 -10.86
CA TYR A 141 -1.39 -3.59 -9.61
C TYR A 141 -0.28 -4.11 -8.69
N ILE A 142 0.66 -3.25 -8.34
CA ILE A 142 1.62 -3.52 -7.27
C ILE A 142 1.20 -2.73 -6.03
N ILE A 143 1.03 -3.43 -4.93
CA ILE A 143 0.80 -2.83 -3.61
C ILE A 143 2.09 -2.96 -2.81
N TYR A 144 2.70 -1.83 -2.44
CA TYR A 144 3.91 -1.77 -1.63
C TYR A 144 3.56 -1.35 -0.20
N GLY A 145 3.67 -2.29 0.74
CA GLY A 145 3.48 -2.04 2.16
C GLY A 145 4.80 -1.72 2.84
N PHE A 146 4.91 -0.56 3.50
CA PHE A 146 6.15 -0.17 4.15
C PHE A 146 6.40 -0.88 5.48
N THR A 147 5.35 -1.24 6.22
CA THR A 147 5.39 -1.97 7.50
C THR A 147 6.13 -1.22 8.62
N VAL A 148 6.59 0.02 8.41
CA VAL A 148 7.31 0.80 9.40
C VAL A 148 6.37 1.56 10.34
N ARG A 149 6.73 1.57 11.62
CA ARG A 149 6.01 2.27 12.69
C ARG A 149 6.88 3.27 13.44
N HIS A 150 8.19 3.07 13.37
CA HIS A 150 9.16 3.88 14.12
C HIS A 150 10.28 4.37 13.21
N PRO A 151 10.84 5.55 13.46
CA PRO A 151 11.90 6.14 12.63
C PRO A 151 13.14 5.28 12.47
N TYR A 152 13.53 4.52 13.49
CA TYR A 152 14.72 3.66 13.41
C TYR A 152 14.57 2.53 12.38
N GLN A 153 13.32 2.14 12.04
CA GLN A 153 13.05 1.11 11.02
C GLN A 153 13.30 1.63 9.59
N LEU A 154 13.32 2.94 9.38
CA LEU A 154 13.65 3.54 8.08
C LEU A 154 15.03 3.12 7.60
N ARG A 155 15.99 2.96 8.52
CA ARG A 155 17.34 2.49 8.17
C ARG A 155 17.32 1.14 7.45
N PHE A 156 16.37 0.26 7.77
CA PHE A 156 16.23 -1.02 7.08
C PHE A 156 15.69 -0.86 5.67
N LEU A 157 14.80 0.10 5.44
CA LEU A 157 14.29 0.42 4.10
C LEU A 157 15.39 1.07 3.25
N THR A 158 16.18 1.99 3.83
CA THR A 158 17.14 2.84 3.11
C THR A 158 18.56 2.29 3.10
N ASN A 159 18.82 1.10 3.62
CA ASN A 159 20.17 0.53 3.69
C ASN A 159 20.73 0.07 2.32
N ASN A 160 19.95 0.11 1.27
CA ASN A 160 20.33 -0.29 -0.09
C ASN A 160 20.09 0.85 -1.09
N THR A 161 20.62 2.02 -0.77
CA THR A 161 20.57 3.19 -1.63
C THR A 161 21.87 3.38 -2.40
N PHE A 162 21.78 3.99 -3.57
CA PHE A 162 22.93 4.44 -4.36
C PHE A 162 22.68 5.87 -4.86
N GLU A 163 23.73 6.58 -5.22
CA GLU A 163 23.62 7.89 -5.83
C GLU A 163 23.82 7.77 -7.35
N GLU A 164 22.93 8.41 -8.10
CA GLU A 164 23.01 8.56 -9.54
C GLU A 164 22.60 9.99 -9.91
N ASP A 165 23.44 10.70 -10.62
CA ASP A 165 23.25 12.12 -11.02
C ASP A 165 22.92 13.05 -9.83
N GLY A 166 23.56 12.83 -8.66
CA GLY A 166 23.32 13.62 -7.45
C GLY A 166 21.99 13.31 -6.74
N MET A 167 21.28 12.28 -7.18
CA MET A 167 20.05 11.81 -6.55
C MET A 167 20.25 10.49 -5.82
N ARG A 168 19.75 10.42 -4.60
CA ARG A 168 19.73 9.20 -3.82
C ARG A 168 18.56 8.32 -4.26
N ILE A 169 18.85 7.13 -4.75
CA ILE A 169 17.88 6.15 -5.24
C ILE A 169 17.81 4.97 -4.28
N ASP A 170 16.61 4.64 -3.82
CA ASP A 170 16.35 3.41 -3.08
C ASP A 170 16.10 2.25 -4.05
N ARG A 171 16.99 1.23 -4.02
CA ARG A 171 16.89 0.06 -4.91
C ARG A 171 15.63 -0.75 -4.68
N LYS A 172 15.18 -0.88 -3.43
CA LYS A 172 14.00 -1.67 -3.09
C LYS A 172 12.74 -1.02 -3.64
N LEU A 173 12.64 0.30 -3.45
CA LEU A 173 11.54 1.08 -4.02
C LEU A 173 11.56 1.05 -5.55
N ASN A 174 12.74 1.20 -6.18
CA ASN A 174 12.87 1.13 -7.63
C ASN A 174 12.43 -0.23 -8.18
N VAL A 175 12.79 -1.33 -7.53
CA VAL A 175 12.27 -2.66 -7.89
C VAL A 175 10.75 -2.69 -7.84
N ALA A 176 10.12 -2.22 -6.77
CA ALA A 176 8.66 -2.20 -6.65
C ALA A 176 8.01 -1.36 -7.77
N MET A 177 8.55 -0.17 -8.04
CA MET A 177 8.05 0.72 -9.11
C MET A 177 8.11 0.07 -10.49
N THR A 178 9.19 -0.65 -10.80
CA THR A 178 9.38 -1.31 -12.11
C THR A 178 8.56 -2.60 -12.27
N ARG A 179 7.93 -3.10 -11.20
CA ARG A 179 7.03 -4.27 -11.24
C ARG A 179 5.59 -3.91 -11.59
N ALA A 180 5.18 -2.65 -11.44
CA ALA A 180 3.84 -2.19 -11.74
C ALA A 180 3.66 -1.93 -13.25
N ARG A 181 2.79 -2.69 -13.91
CA ARG A 181 2.42 -2.43 -15.31
C ARG A 181 1.49 -1.22 -15.42
N LEU A 182 0.46 -1.17 -14.60
CA LEU A 182 -0.56 -0.13 -14.63
C LEU A 182 -0.49 0.78 -13.40
N HIS A 183 -0.52 0.22 -12.19
CA HIS A 183 -0.67 0.99 -10.96
C HIS A 183 0.29 0.55 -9.86
N LEU A 184 0.91 1.54 -9.21
CA LEU A 184 1.65 1.38 -7.96
C LEU A 184 0.87 2.02 -6.82
N ILE A 185 0.51 1.22 -5.81
CA ILE A 185 -0.19 1.66 -4.61
C ILE A 185 0.77 1.47 -3.43
N MET A 186 1.06 2.55 -2.75
CA MET A 186 1.92 2.53 -1.56
C MET A 186 1.08 2.70 -0.32
N VAL A 187 1.33 1.86 0.69
CA VAL A 187 0.61 1.92 1.98
C VAL A 187 1.62 2.05 3.10
N GLY A 188 1.47 3.07 3.95
CA GLY A 188 2.39 3.29 5.06
C GLY A 188 2.08 4.53 5.89
N ASN A 189 2.81 4.70 7.00
CA ASN A 189 2.64 5.84 7.89
C ASN A 189 3.44 7.06 7.37
N PRO A 190 2.78 8.15 6.93
CA PRO A 190 3.46 9.31 6.37
C PRO A 190 4.30 10.07 7.41
N GLU A 191 3.90 10.10 8.71
CA GLU A 191 4.66 10.80 9.75
C GLU A 191 6.05 10.16 9.98
N VAL A 192 6.12 8.84 9.82
CA VAL A 192 7.38 8.10 9.91
C VAL A 192 8.17 8.22 8.61
N LEU A 193 7.53 7.94 7.48
CA LEU A 193 8.20 7.89 6.18
C LEU A 193 8.78 9.24 5.75
N GLN A 194 8.11 10.35 6.04
CA GLN A 194 8.57 11.71 5.70
C GLN A 194 9.83 12.15 6.45
N GLN A 195 10.30 11.39 7.43
CA GLN A 195 11.58 11.64 8.09
C GLN A 195 12.79 11.22 7.22
N ASP A 196 12.56 10.43 6.17
CA ASP A 196 13.56 10.18 5.14
C ASP A 196 13.23 11.01 3.88
N GLU A 197 14.27 11.62 3.30
CA GLU A 197 14.13 12.54 2.16
C GLU A 197 13.55 11.85 0.92
N THR A 198 13.96 10.62 0.64
CA THR A 198 13.49 9.85 -0.53
C THR A 198 11.99 9.57 -0.42
N PHE A 199 11.54 9.09 0.73
CA PHE A 199 10.11 8.81 0.94
C PHE A 199 9.28 10.09 1.07
N SER A 200 9.86 11.17 1.64
CA SER A 200 9.21 12.48 1.68
C SER A 200 8.92 13.00 0.27
N ARG A 201 9.91 12.96 -0.62
CA ARG A 201 9.77 13.35 -2.03
C ARG A 201 8.71 12.50 -2.75
N LEU A 202 8.72 11.18 -2.53
CA LEU A 202 7.78 10.24 -3.14
C LEU A 202 6.34 10.51 -2.71
N ILE A 203 6.10 10.69 -1.41
CA ILE A 203 4.77 11.01 -0.86
C ILE A 203 4.28 12.36 -1.41
N ASN A 204 5.15 13.37 -1.46
CA ASN A 204 4.80 14.68 -2.00
C ASN A 204 4.48 14.60 -3.50
N PHE A 205 5.21 13.79 -4.26
CA PHE A 205 4.94 13.55 -5.69
C PHE A 205 3.54 12.92 -5.88
N ALA A 206 3.22 11.88 -5.11
CA ALA A 206 1.89 11.27 -5.15
C ALA A 206 0.77 12.28 -4.80
N LYS A 207 0.97 13.10 -3.76
CA LYS A 207 0.01 14.15 -3.34
C LYS A 207 -0.16 15.27 -4.36
N GLN A 208 0.87 15.68 -5.08
CA GLN A 208 0.78 16.76 -6.07
C GLN A 208 -0.04 16.38 -7.29
N ARG A 209 -0.06 15.12 -7.65
CA ARG A 209 -0.87 14.61 -8.76
C ARG A 209 -2.36 14.54 -8.39
N ASP A 210 -2.69 14.28 -7.14
CA ASP A 210 -4.07 14.35 -6.64
C ASP A 210 -4.70 15.76 -6.77
N ARG A 211 -3.90 16.81 -6.64
CA ARG A 211 -4.39 18.20 -6.73
C ARG A 211 -4.67 18.67 -8.17
N LYS A 212 -4.10 18.02 -9.18
CA LYS A 212 -4.30 18.41 -10.60
C LYS A 212 -5.58 17.83 -11.22
N SER A 213 -6.29 16.96 -10.53
CA SER A 213 -7.53 16.34 -11.01
C SER A 213 -8.79 17.08 -10.55
N VAL A 214 -8.67 18.22 -9.86
CA VAL A 214 -9.77 19.07 -9.42
C VAL A 214 -9.66 20.42 -10.15
N VAL A 215 -9.83 20.37 -11.47
CA VAL A 215 -10.15 21.56 -12.31
C VAL A 215 -11.22 21.15 -13.29
#